data_7d75a4fb6fafab9a6eadb958b1a3ff84
#
_entry.id   7d75a4fb6fafab9a6eadb958b1a3ff84
#
_cell.length_a   1.000
_cell.length_b   1.000
_cell.length_c   1.000
_cell.angle_alpha   90.00
_cell.angle_beta   90.00
_cell.angle_gamma   90.00
#
_symmetry.space_group_name_H-M   'P 1'
#
loop_
_entity.id
_entity.type
_entity.pdbx_description
1 polymer ?
#
loop_
_entity_poly.entity_id
_entity_poly.type
_entity_poly.pdbx_seq_one_letter_code
_entity_poly.pdbx_strand_id
1 'polypeptide(L)'
;MADELEAIRQLKARYCRFLDAKDADGWRSVFSDDVVVQLDMAVSTGGADPMTAPPVEGADNFVPMVLASLENAATMHHCHTPEITLTSAVTATGIWAMEDWIIFGNGNELHGAGHYHETYEKQDGTWRIKTLHLTRTIQQITGDNA
;
A
#
# COMPACT_ATOMS: atom_id res chain seq x y z
N MET A 1 -2.53 -28.78 -2.74
CA MET A 1 -2.48 -27.99 -1.50
C MET A 1 -2.25 -26.53 -1.84
N ALA A 2 -3.03 -25.63 -1.31
CA ALA A 2 -2.84 -24.22 -1.61
C ALA A 2 -1.54 -23.70 -0.96
N ASP A 3 -0.77 -22.97 -1.72
CA ASP A 3 0.39 -22.25 -1.18
C ASP A 3 -0.09 -20.90 -0.64
N GLU A 4 -0.18 -20.82 0.67
CA GLU A 4 -0.68 -19.61 1.35
C GLU A 4 0.27 -18.42 1.16
N LEU A 5 1.58 -18.67 1.11
CA LEU A 5 2.55 -17.60 0.87
C LEU A 5 2.39 -17.03 -0.53
N GLU A 6 2.20 -17.90 -1.53
CA GLU A 6 1.95 -17.45 -2.90
C GLU A 6 0.63 -16.69 -3.02
N ALA A 7 -0.41 -17.12 -2.31
CA ALA A 7 -1.68 -16.41 -2.29
C ALA A 7 -1.52 -14.97 -1.76
N ILE A 8 -0.70 -14.77 -0.74
CA ILE A 8 -0.41 -13.44 -0.20
C ILE A 8 0.44 -12.62 -1.18
N ARG A 9 1.41 -13.24 -1.87
CA ARG A 9 2.17 -12.56 -2.92
C ARG A 9 1.25 -12.06 -4.04
N GLN A 10 0.31 -12.89 -4.47
CA GLN A 10 -0.64 -12.50 -5.50
C GLN A 10 -1.62 -11.44 -5.01
N LEU A 11 -2.02 -11.46 -3.74
CA LEU A 11 -2.81 -10.40 -3.13
C LEU A 11 -2.10 -9.04 -3.28
N LYS A 12 -0.81 -8.98 -2.95
CA LYS A 12 -0.04 -7.74 -3.06
C LYS A 12 0.21 -7.33 -4.51
N ALA A 13 0.36 -8.28 -5.41
CA ALA A 13 0.46 -8.00 -6.83
C ALA A 13 -0.83 -7.34 -7.35
N ARG A 14 -2.00 -7.85 -6.95
CA ARG A 14 -3.29 -7.23 -7.30
C ARG A 14 -3.45 -5.86 -6.67
N TYR A 15 -3.00 -5.67 -5.43
CA TYR A 15 -2.99 -4.36 -4.80
C TYR A 15 -2.30 -3.31 -5.70
N CYS A 16 -1.09 -3.59 -6.12
CA CYS A 16 -0.33 -2.67 -6.99
C CYS A 16 -1.02 -2.46 -8.33
N ARG A 17 -1.44 -3.53 -8.98
CA ARG A 17 -2.02 -3.47 -10.33
C ARG A 17 -3.37 -2.73 -10.34
N PHE A 18 -4.24 -3.03 -9.40
CA PHE A 18 -5.55 -2.38 -9.34
C PHE A 18 -5.44 -0.90 -8.97
N LEU A 19 -4.52 -0.55 -8.08
CA LEU A 19 -4.26 0.84 -7.73
C LEU A 19 -3.75 1.63 -8.95
N ASP A 20 -2.78 1.09 -9.66
CA ASP A 20 -2.21 1.75 -10.83
C ASP A 20 -3.21 1.85 -11.99
N ALA A 21 -4.08 0.87 -12.13
CA ALA A 21 -5.17 0.90 -13.11
C ALA A 21 -6.37 1.76 -12.66
N LYS A 22 -6.37 2.23 -11.40
CA LYS A 22 -7.50 2.97 -10.80
C LYS A 22 -8.81 2.17 -10.85
N ASP A 23 -8.69 0.84 -10.68
CA ASP A 23 -9.83 -0.06 -10.58
C ASP A 23 -10.35 -0.03 -9.14
N ALA A 24 -11.36 0.80 -8.89
CA ALA A 24 -11.87 1.03 -7.55
C ALA A 24 -12.40 -0.26 -6.90
N ASP A 25 -13.20 -1.02 -7.62
CA ASP A 25 -13.79 -2.25 -7.08
C ASP A 25 -12.73 -3.33 -6.85
N GLY A 26 -11.80 -3.48 -7.80
CA GLY A 26 -10.68 -4.41 -7.67
C GLY A 26 -9.80 -4.07 -6.48
N TRP A 27 -9.41 -2.81 -6.36
CA TRP A 27 -8.55 -2.39 -5.25
C TRP A 27 -9.25 -2.51 -3.90
N ARG A 28 -10.54 -2.15 -3.83
CA ARG A 28 -11.36 -2.34 -2.62
C ARG A 28 -11.36 -3.80 -2.16
N SER A 29 -11.38 -4.74 -3.10
CA SER A 29 -11.47 -6.18 -2.80
C SER A 29 -10.23 -6.76 -2.12
N VAL A 30 -9.08 -6.08 -2.17
CA VAL A 30 -7.86 -6.57 -1.52
C VAL A 30 -7.81 -6.29 -0.03
N PHE A 31 -8.69 -5.40 0.47
CA PHE A 31 -8.72 -5.00 1.87
C PHE A 31 -9.84 -5.70 2.64
N SER A 32 -9.61 -5.96 3.93
CA SER A 32 -10.72 -6.28 4.82
C SER A 32 -11.58 -5.04 5.00
N ASP A 33 -12.88 -5.23 5.33
CA ASP A 33 -13.81 -4.12 5.49
C ASP A 33 -13.33 -3.12 6.57
N ASP A 34 -12.71 -3.64 7.62
CA ASP A 34 -12.22 -2.88 8.78
C ASP A 34 -10.72 -2.59 8.75
N VAL A 35 -10.12 -2.55 7.56
CA VAL A 35 -8.68 -2.26 7.41
C VAL A 35 -8.29 -0.98 8.14
N VAL A 36 -7.11 -0.97 8.74
CA VAL A 36 -6.50 0.24 9.32
C VAL A 36 -5.22 0.56 8.57
N VAL A 37 -5.13 1.78 8.06
CA VAL A 37 -3.99 2.22 7.24
C VAL A 37 -3.32 3.43 7.86
N GLN A 38 -2.00 3.35 8.00
CA GLN A 38 -1.15 4.49 8.38
C GLN A 38 -0.16 4.77 7.27
N LEU A 39 -0.02 6.03 6.90
CA LEU A 39 0.88 6.46 5.84
C LEU A 39 1.88 7.46 6.41
N ASP A 40 3.17 7.17 6.30
CA ASP A 40 4.21 8.15 6.57
C ASP A 40 4.29 9.12 5.39
N MET A 41 4.24 10.40 5.67
CA MET A 41 4.23 11.46 4.68
C MET A 41 5.63 12.02 4.40
N ALA A 42 6.63 11.56 5.15
CA ALA A 42 8.03 11.96 5.02
C ALA A 42 8.96 10.80 5.38
N VAL A 43 10.21 10.95 5.03
CA VAL A 43 11.28 9.98 5.36
C VAL A 43 11.62 10.07 6.84
N SER A 44 11.80 8.91 7.49
CA SER A 44 12.19 8.83 8.91
C SER A 44 13.56 8.21 9.14
N THR A 45 14.30 7.89 8.08
CA THR A 45 15.66 7.35 8.20
C THR A 45 16.57 8.34 8.96
N GLY A 46 17.35 7.82 9.90
CA GLY A 46 18.24 8.68 10.71
C GLY A 46 17.54 9.42 11.85
N GLY A 47 16.30 9.04 12.20
CA GLY A 47 15.55 9.61 13.31
C GLY A 47 14.77 10.88 12.98
N ALA A 48 14.60 11.18 11.69
CA ALA A 48 13.74 12.28 11.27
C ALA A 48 12.25 11.96 11.54
N ASP A 49 11.42 13.00 11.64
CA ASP A 49 9.98 12.84 11.85
C ASP A 49 9.30 12.32 10.58
N PRO A 50 8.69 11.13 10.59
CA PRO A 50 8.03 10.57 9.42
C PRO A 50 6.73 11.31 9.04
N MET A 51 6.26 12.21 9.87
CA MET A 51 4.98 12.91 9.67
C MET A 51 3.85 11.91 9.37
N THR A 52 3.73 10.90 10.22
CA THR A 52 2.73 9.85 10.04
C THR A 52 1.33 10.46 10.11
N ALA A 53 0.55 10.26 9.05
CA ALA A 53 -0.83 10.72 9.02
C ALA A 53 -1.67 9.96 10.06
N PRO A 54 -2.74 10.57 10.60
CA PRO A 54 -3.68 9.84 11.45
C PRO A 54 -4.19 8.57 10.76
N PRO A 55 -4.40 7.46 11.50
CA PRO A 55 -4.88 6.23 10.89
C PRO A 55 -6.21 6.42 10.18
N VAL A 56 -6.34 5.83 8.99
CA VAL A 56 -7.60 5.75 8.26
C VAL A 56 -8.21 4.39 8.55
N GLU A 57 -9.41 4.37 9.07
CA GLU A 57 -10.13 3.14 9.41
C GLU A 57 -11.22 2.86 8.39
N GLY A 58 -11.27 1.62 7.91
CA GLY A 58 -12.29 1.14 6.98
C GLY A 58 -11.91 1.31 5.52
N ALA A 59 -12.12 0.25 4.76
CA ALA A 59 -11.81 0.24 3.33
C ALA A 59 -12.69 1.23 2.54
N ASP A 60 -13.94 1.43 2.96
CA ASP A 60 -14.85 2.36 2.31
C ASP A 60 -14.48 3.84 2.56
N ASN A 61 -13.63 4.11 3.54
CA ASN A 61 -13.04 5.43 3.74
C ASN A 61 -11.70 5.56 3.01
N PHE A 62 -10.85 4.53 3.10
CA PHE A 62 -9.49 4.56 2.57
C PHE A 62 -9.44 4.58 1.04
N VAL A 63 -10.17 3.68 0.39
CA VAL A 63 -10.10 3.51 -1.07
C VAL A 63 -10.54 4.78 -1.81
N PRO A 64 -11.70 5.37 -1.52
CA PRO A 64 -12.10 6.62 -2.20
C PRO A 64 -11.14 7.78 -1.92
N MET A 65 -10.60 7.87 -0.70
CA MET A 65 -9.66 8.93 -0.32
C MET A 65 -8.41 8.90 -1.20
N VAL A 66 -7.80 7.72 -1.37
CA VAL A 66 -6.58 7.58 -2.17
C VAL A 66 -6.86 7.82 -3.65
N LEU A 67 -7.92 7.23 -4.18
CA LEU A 67 -8.25 7.39 -5.60
C LEU A 67 -8.58 8.83 -5.94
N ALA A 68 -9.22 9.57 -5.03
CA ALA A 68 -9.45 11.00 -5.22
C ALA A 68 -8.14 11.79 -5.25
N SER A 69 -7.18 11.45 -4.38
CA SER A 69 -5.87 12.11 -4.33
C SER A 69 -5.02 11.84 -5.57
N LEU A 70 -5.29 10.75 -6.28
CA LEU A 70 -4.58 10.35 -7.48
C LEU A 70 -5.37 10.61 -8.76
N GLU A 71 -6.45 11.35 -8.67
CA GLU A 71 -7.22 11.76 -9.84
C GLU A 71 -6.32 12.55 -10.80
N ASN A 72 -6.35 12.19 -12.08
CA ASN A 72 -5.48 12.73 -13.13
C ASN A 72 -3.98 12.46 -12.94
N ALA A 73 -3.60 11.60 -12.00
CA ALA A 73 -2.21 11.16 -11.83
C ALA A 73 -1.99 9.82 -12.54
N ALA A 74 -0.79 9.65 -13.09
CA ALA A 74 -0.30 8.34 -13.53
C ALA A 74 0.59 7.77 -12.43
N THR A 75 0.39 6.50 -12.08
CA THR A 75 1.15 5.89 -10.98
C THR A 75 1.72 4.55 -11.38
N MET A 76 2.85 4.22 -10.78
CA MET A 76 3.41 2.88 -10.83
C MET A 76 3.91 2.50 -9.44
N HIS A 77 3.30 1.48 -8.85
CA HIS A 77 3.70 0.92 -7.56
C HIS A 77 4.40 -0.40 -7.79
N HIS A 78 5.59 -0.55 -7.21
CA HIS A 78 6.35 -1.79 -7.22
C HIS A 78 6.49 -2.31 -5.80
N CYS A 79 6.28 -3.61 -5.61
CA CYS A 79 6.57 -4.30 -4.36
C CYS A 79 7.42 -5.53 -4.68
N HIS A 80 8.43 -5.78 -3.86
CA HIS A 80 9.35 -6.88 -4.09
C HIS A 80 9.98 -7.37 -2.79
N THR A 81 10.65 -8.51 -2.85
CA THR A 81 11.45 -9.09 -1.77
C THR A 81 10.70 -9.14 -0.43
N PRO A 82 9.53 -9.84 -0.36
CA PRO A 82 8.72 -9.82 0.85
C PRO A 82 9.28 -10.75 1.93
N GLU A 83 9.05 -10.34 3.17
CA GLU A 83 9.18 -11.22 4.34
C GLU A 83 7.76 -11.54 4.82
N ILE A 84 7.28 -12.75 4.56
CA ILE A 84 5.91 -13.17 4.91
C ILE A 84 5.97 -14.29 5.93
N THR A 85 5.21 -14.16 7.01
CA THR A 85 5.12 -15.16 8.06
C THR A 85 3.65 -15.51 8.30
N LEU A 86 3.32 -16.80 8.19
CA LEU A 86 2.01 -17.30 8.62
C LEU A 86 2.00 -17.37 10.13
N THR A 87 1.06 -16.66 10.76
CA THR A 87 0.92 -16.64 12.23
C THR A 87 -0.18 -17.57 12.72
N SER A 88 -1.05 -18.01 11.83
CA SER A 88 -2.07 -19.05 12.05
C SER A 88 -2.58 -19.55 10.73
N ALA A 89 -3.58 -20.42 10.75
CA ALA A 89 -4.23 -20.88 9.50
C ALA A 89 -4.94 -19.73 8.75
N VAL A 90 -5.28 -18.64 9.43
CA VAL A 90 -6.08 -17.54 8.88
C VAL A 90 -5.46 -16.16 9.10
N THR A 91 -4.25 -16.09 9.64
CA THR A 91 -3.55 -14.81 9.87
C THR A 91 -2.09 -14.89 9.42
N ALA A 92 -1.57 -13.75 8.97
CA ALA A 92 -0.19 -13.62 8.54
C ALA A 92 0.30 -12.18 8.71
N THR A 93 1.63 -12.01 8.67
CA THR A 93 2.27 -10.71 8.61
C THR A 93 3.19 -10.64 7.40
N GLY A 94 3.46 -9.43 6.93
CA GLY A 94 4.40 -9.25 5.83
C GLY A 94 5.03 -7.87 5.82
N ILE A 95 6.28 -7.85 5.34
CA ILE A 95 7.00 -6.60 5.06
C ILE A 95 7.43 -6.67 3.61
N TRP A 96 7.08 -5.65 2.83
CA TRP A 96 7.43 -5.54 1.42
C TRP A 96 8.33 -4.35 1.19
N ALA A 97 9.45 -4.53 0.52
CA ALA A 97 10.14 -3.40 -0.08
C ALA A 97 9.25 -2.82 -1.17
N MET A 98 9.16 -1.51 -1.24
CA MET A 98 8.28 -0.84 -2.20
C MET A 98 8.94 0.38 -2.80
N GLU A 99 8.45 0.73 -3.96
CA GLU A 99 8.82 1.92 -4.70
C GLU A 99 7.56 2.43 -5.39
N ASP A 100 7.33 3.74 -5.35
CA ASP A 100 6.23 4.36 -6.07
C ASP A 100 6.72 5.54 -6.91
N TRP A 101 6.16 5.66 -8.09
CA TRP A 101 6.38 6.76 -9.01
C TRP A 101 5.02 7.33 -9.38
N ILE A 102 4.83 8.62 -9.10
CA ILE A 102 3.57 9.31 -9.34
C ILE A 102 3.84 10.54 -10.19
N ILE A 103 3.15 10.64 -11.32
CA ILE A 103 3.15 11.83 -12.17
C ILE A 103 1.80 12.50 -11.98
N PHE A 104 1.78 13.63 -11.28
CA PHE A 104 0.55 14.36 -11.00
C PHE A 104 0.03 15.09 -12.22
N GLY A 105 -1.26 15.46 -12.22
CA GLY A 105 -1.90 16.15 -13.32
C GLY A 105 -1.29 17.52 -13.65
N ASN A 106 -0.60 18.15 -12.68
CA ASN A 106 0.13 19.41 -12.88
C ASN A 106 1.56 19.22 -13.41
N GLY A 107 1.98 17.97 -13.64
CA GLY A 107 3.31 17.63 -14.13
C GLY A 107 4.37 17.42 -13.06
N ASN A 108 4.06 17.67 -11.79
CA ASN A 108 4.96 17.33 -10.70
C ASN A 108 5.11 15.80 -10.59
N GLU A 109 6.27 15.34 -10.13
CA GLU A 109 6.53 13.92 -9.96
C GLU A 109 6.96 13.63 -8.52
N LEU A 110 6.46 12.53 -7.97
CA LEU A 110 6.92 11.97 -6.71
C LEU A 110 7.61 10.64 -7.01
N HIS A 111 8.83 10.48 -6.51
CA HIS A 111 9.52 9.21 -6.45
C HIS A 111 9.69 8.85 -4.97
N GLY A 112 9.12 7.74 -4.55
CA GLY A 112 9.19 7.28 -3.17
C GLY A 112 9.70 5.85 -3.10
N ALA A 113 10.29 5.50 -1.97
CA ALA A 113 10.67 4.13 -1.66
C ALA A 113 10.61 3.92 -0.15
N GLY A 114 10.40 2.68 0.24
CA GLY A 114 10.32 2.32 1.64
C GLY A 114 9.80 0.90 1.82
N HIS A 115 8.94 0.73 2.81
CA HIS A 115 8.39 -0.58 3.15
C HIS A 115 6.93 -0.48 3.51
N TYR A 116 6.15 -1.47 3.05
CA TYR A 116 4.83 -1.75 3.59
C TYR A 116 4.95 -2.75 4.72
N HIS A 117 4.45 -2.40 5.90
CA HIS A 117 4.31 -3.31 7.04
C HIS A 117 2.85 -3.69 7.15
N GLU A 118 2.55 -4.97 6.96
CA GLU A 118 1.18 -5.42 6.78
C GLU A 118 0.82 -6.61 7.66
N THR A 119 -0.45 -6.70 8.01
CA THR A 119 -1.04 -7.93 8.52
C THR A 119 -2.17 -8.36 7.58
N TYR A 120 -2.41 -9.65 7.54
CA TYR A 120 -3.40 -10.26 6.64
C TYR A 120 -4.33 -11.16 7.41
N GLU A 121 -5.54 -11.26 6.94
CA GLU A 121 -6.55 -12.18 7.47
C GLU A 121 -7.22 -12.92 6.32
N LYS A 122 -7.37 -14.24 6.48
CA LYS A 122 -8.09 -15.07 5.51
C LYS A 122 -9.56 -15.09 5.90
N GLN A 123 -10.39 -14.52 5.03
CA GLN A 123 -11.84 -14.39 5.24
C GLN A 123 -12.56 -15.12 4.12
N ASP A 124 -13.41 -16.09 4.47
CA ASP A 124 -14.14 -16.90 3.49
C ASP A 124 -13.23 -17.50 2.42
N GLY A 125 -12.06 -17.99 2.84
CA GLY A 125 -11.09 -18.62 1.94
C GLY A 125 -10.21 -17.66 1.16
N THR A 126 -10.34 -16.35 1.34
CA THR A 126 -9.59 -15.32 0.61
C THR A 126 -8.77 -14.45 1.56
N TRP A 127 -7.48 -14.31 1.26
CA TRP A 127 -6.60 -13.41 2.01
C TRP A 127 -6.92 -11.95 1.69
N ARG A 128 -6.95 -11.12 2.74
CA ARG A 128 -7.17 -9.67 2.64
C ARG A 128 -6.18 -8.93 3.52
N ILE A 129 -5.85 -7.70 3.17
CA ILE A 129 -5.00 -6.83 3.97
C ILE A 129 -5.83 -6.29 5.14
N LYS A 130 -5.37 -6.56 6.36
CA LYS A 130 -6.04 -6.17 7.61
C LYS A 130 -5.50 -4.85 8.15
N THR A 131 -4.17 -4.70 8.14
CA THR A 131 -3.50 -3.43 8.48
C THR A 131 -2.36 -3.18 7.52
N LEU A 132 -2.07 -1.90 7.30
CA LEU A 132 -1.00 -1.47 6.42
C LEU A 132 -0.35 -0.23 7.02
N HIS A 133 0.98 -0.23 7.15
CA HIS A 133 1.75 0.97 7.50
C HIS A 133 2.85 1.15 6.46
N LEU A 134 2.78 2.24 5.71
CA LEU A 134 3.82 2.63 4.75
C LEU A 134 4.85 3.50 5.45
N THR A 135 6.09 3.00 5.52
CA THR A 135 7.25 3.78 5.95
C THR A 135 8.12 4.12 4.75
N ARG A 136 8.88 5.22 4.82
CA ARG A 136 9.64 5.72 3.66
C ARG A 136 11.11 5.90 3.98
N THR A 137 11.97 5.45 3.05
CA THR A 137 13.43 5.67 3.09
C THR A 137 13.86 6.74 2.10
N ILE A 138 13.09 6.95 1.03
CA ILE A 138 13.34 7.94 -0.01
C ILE A 138 12.01 8.61 -0.37
N GLN A 139 12.04 9.93 -0.52
CA GLN A 139 10.94 10.68 -1.11
C GLN A 139 11.50 11.92 -1.80
N GLN A 140 11.25 12.01 -3.10
CA GLN A 140 11.67 13.13 -3.94
C GLN A 140 10.47 13.66 -4.69
N ILE A 141 10.25 14.97 -4.64
CA ILE A 141 9.21 15.65 -5.39
C ILE A 141 9.90 16.64 -6.32
N THR A 142 9.66 16.53 -7.63
CA THR A 142 10.25 17.36 -8.67
C THR A 142 9.17 18.00 -9.52
N GLY A 143 9.51 19.12 -10.18
CA GLY A 143 8.62 19.87 -11.06
C GLY A 143 8.50 21.32 -10.63
N ASP A 144 7.91 22.15 -11.51
CA ASP A 144 7.86 23.60 -11.32
C ASP A 144 6.96 24.04 -10.14
N ASN A 145 6.03 23.13 -9.72
CA ASN A 145 5.11 23.37 -8.62
C ASN A 145 5.44 22.54 -7.36
N ALA A 146 6.64 21.97 -7.32
CA ALA A 146 7.09 21.15 -6.20
C ALA A 146 7.44 21.99 -4.96
#